data_16a9fd0ce6a0c17b46c0119bb8ccb087
#
_entry.id   16a9fd0ce6a0c17b46c0119bb8ccb087
#
_cell.length_a   1.000
_cell.length_b   1.000
_cell.length_c   1.000
_cell.angle_alpha   90.00
_cell.angle_beta   90.00
_cell.angle_gamma   90.00
#
_symmetry.space_group_name_H-M   'P 1'
#
loop_
_entity.id
_entity.type
_entity.pdbx_description
1 polymer ?
#
loop_
_entity_poly.entity_id
_entity_poly.type
_entity_poly.pdbx_seq_one_letter_code
_entity_poly.pdbx_strand_id
1 'polypeptide(L)'
;MLKAAMQYMSQSFRIKDPKIKDLFLDIAVEELGHMEMVAQTIDLLNGHDVDASQVPSGEIQSHVILGLNPGLINASGYSWTGDYVTVTGDLCAVLLSNIVSEQRAKVVYEYLYRQINDKKVRETIDFLLNREEAHNQMFRDAFNQVQNSGSNQDFGTTKAARMYFSMSDPGPNAFAGNPVNPPRFSN
;
A
#
# COMPACT_ATOMS: atom_id res chain seq x y z
N MET A 1 0.51 -6.13 3.68
CA MET A 1 -0.02 -7.40 3.14
C MET A 1 -1.54 -7.47 3.18
N LEU A 2 -2.26 -7.83 4.27
CA LEU A 2 -3.73 -7.93 4.22
C LEU A 2 -4.42 -6.66 3.70
N LYS A 3 -4.01 -5.47 4.19
CA LYS A 3 -4.53 -4.19 3.70
C LYS A 3 -4.25 -4.03 2.20
N ALA A 4 -3.06 -4.35 1.73
CA ALA A 4 -2.67 -4.27 0.33
C ALA A 4 -3.51 -5.23 -0.53
N ALA A 5 -3.60 -6.51 -0.15
CA ALA A 5 -4.40 -7.51 -0.84
C ALA A 5 -5.87 -7.08 -1.00
N MET A 6 -6.52 -6.71 0.10
CA MET A 6 -7.93 -6.29 0.10
C MET A 6 -8.14 -4.98 -0.67
N GLN A 7 -7.17 -4.06 -0.62
CA GLN A 7 -7.22 -2.81 -1.37
C GLN A 7 -7.15 -3.06 -2.88
N TYR A 8 -6.16 -3.82 -3.33
CA TYR A 8 -5.95 -4.06 -4.77
C TYR A 8 -7.10 -4.87 -5.36
N MET A 9 -7.58 -5.87 -4.64
CA MET A 9 -8.77 -6.63 -5.03
C MET A 9 -10.00 -5.71 -5.16
N SER A 10 -10.29 -4.89 -4.15
CA SER A 10 -11.45 -3.99 -4.16
C SER A 10 -11.36 -2.94 -5.27
N GLN A 11 -10.18 -2.42 -5.52
CA GLN A 11 -9.93 -1.46 -6.59
C GLN A 11 -10.11 -2.08 -7.97
N SER A 12 -9.76 -3.36 -8.14
CA SER A 12 -9.88 -4.07 -9.43
C SER A 12 -11.30 -4.16 -9.96
N PHE A 13 -12.32 -4.14 -9.09
CA PHE A 13 -13.72 -4.32 -9.48
C PHE A 13 -14.22 -3.28 -10.47
N ARG A 14 -13.68 -2.08 -10.49
CA ARG A 14 -14.07 -1.01 -11.41
C ARG A 14 -13.12 -0.80 -12.58
N ILE A 15 -12.00 -1.51 -12.62
CA ILE A 15 -11.03 -1.41 -13.71
C ILE A 15 -11.62 -2.10 -14.95
N LYS A 16 -11.70 -1.35 -16.06
CA LYS A 16 -12.27 -1.84 -17.33
C LYS A 16 -11.21 -2.48 -18.22
N ASP A 17 -9.97 -2.01 -18.16
CA ASP A 17 -8.87 -2.60 -18.90
C ASP A 17 -8.52 -3.97 -18.27
N PRO A 18 -8.67 -5.08 -19.01
CA PRO A 18 -8.45 -6.41 -18.46
C PRO A 18 -7.02 -6.63 -18.00
N LYS A 19 -6.02 -6.07 -18.68
CA LYS A 19 -4.62 -6.24 -18.31
C LYS A 19 -4.29 -5.55 -16.99
N ILE A 20 -4.81 -4.34 -16.80
CA ILE A 20 -4.61 -3.61 -15.55
C ILE A 20 -5.40 -4.27 -14.43
N LYS A 21 -6.61 -4.77 -14.72
CA LYS A 21 -7.40 -5.53 -13.74
C LYS A 21 -6.69 -6.80 -13.29
N ASP A 22 -6.16 -7.57 -14.22
CA ASP A 22 -5.42 -8.80 -13.93
C ASP A 22 -4.18 -8.49 -13.09
N LEU A 23 -3.42 -7.44 -13.43
CA LEU A 23 -2.28 -6.98 -12.63
C LEU A 23 -2.67 -6.72 -11.16
N PHE A 24 -3.78 -6.03 -10.92
CA PHE A 24 -4.24 -5.76 -9.55
C PHE A 24 -4.62 -7.03 -8.80
N LEU A 25 -5.26 -7.98 -9.48
CA LEU A 25 -5.65 -9.26 -8.89
C LEU A 25 -4.44 -10.15 -8.61
N ASP A 26 -3.48 -10.20 -9.51
CA ASP A 26 -2.26 -10.98 -9.35
C ASP A 26 -1.45 -10.47 -8.14
N ILE A 27 -1.24 -9.16 -8.05
CA ILE A 27 -0.55 -8.57 -6.89
C ILE A 27 -1.35 -8.81 -5.60
N ALA A 28 -2.68 -8.70 -5.63
CA ALA A 28 -3.51 -8.97 -4.46
C ALA A 28 -3.36 -10.40 -3.93
N VAL A 29 -3.26 -11.38 -4.82
CA VAL A 29 -3.02 -12.79 -4.46
C VAL A 29 -1.61 -12.99 -3.90
N GLU A 30 -0.59 -12.37 -4.51
CA GLU A 30 0.78 -12.39 -3.96
C GLU A 30 0.82 -11.81 -2.53
N GLU A 31 0.14 -10.70 -2.28
CA GLU A 31 0.08 -10.09 -0.95
C GLU A 31 -0.54 -11.01 0.13
N LEU A 32 -1.48 -11.87 -0.24
CA LEU A 32 -1.98 -12.91 0.67
C LEU A 32 -0.90 -13.97 0.94
N GLY A 33 -0.16 -14.38 -0.09
CA GLY A 33 1.00 -15.29 0.07
C GLY A 33 2.10 -14.68 0.93
N HIS A 34 2.40 -13.40 0.76
CA HIS A 34 3.35 -12.68 1.62
C HIS A 34 2.90 -12.63 3.09
N MET A 35 1.60 -12.47 3.33
CA MET A 35 1.03 -12.54 4.67
C MET A 35 1.24 -13.91 5.29
N GLU A 36 1.00 -14.98 4.54
CA GLU A 36 1.24 -16.36 4.97
C GLU A 36 2.72 -16.60 5.29
N MET A 37 3.63 -16.17 4.42
CA MET A 37 5.08 -16.29 4.66
C MET A 37 5.52 -15.64 5.97
N VAL A 38 4.99 -14.47 6.29
CA VAL A 38 5.28 -13.81 7.58
C VAL A 38 4.69 -14.57 8.74
N ALA A 39 3.44 -15.04 8.62
CA ALA A 39 2.79 -15.84 9.66
C ALA A 39 3.57 -17.12 9.96
N GLN A 40 3.97 -17.86 8.92
CA GLN A 40 4.81 -19.06 9.05
C GLN A 40 6.18 -18.76 9.65
N THR A 41 6.79 -17.63 9.27
CA THR A 41 8.08 -17.22 9.86
C THR A 41 7.95 -16.96 11.35
N ILE A 42 6.88 -16.32 11.79
CA ILE A 42 6.58 -16.07 13.21
C ILE A 42 6.35 -17.40 13.94
N ASP A 43 5.56 -18.29 13.37
CA ASP A 43 5.28 -19.61 13.94
C ASP A 43 6.56 -20.44 14.14
N LEU A 44 7.42 -20.48 13.13
CA LEU A 44 8.72 -21.15 13.21
C LEU A 44 9.66 -20.54 14.24
N LEU A 45 9.62 -19.22 14.44
CA LEU A 45 10.44 -18.56 15.46
C LEU A 45 9.94 -18.81 16.86
N ASN A 46 8.63 -18.97 17.05
CA ASN A 46 8.01 -19.25 18.33
C ASN A 46 8.18 -20.73 18.76
N GLY A 47 8.46 -21.62 17.82
CA GLY A 47 8.54 -23.06 18.05
C GLY A 47 7.17 -23.71 18.15
N HIS A 48 7.14 -25.02 17.99
CA HIS A 48 5.87 -25.78 17.99
C HIS A 48 5.27 -26.02 19.39
N ASP A 49 6.08 -25.87 20.43
CA ASP A 49 5.67 -26.13 21.82
C ASP A 49 5.65 -24.82 22.61
N VAL A 50 4.60 -24.04 22.42
CA VAL A 50 4.42 -22.83 23.23
C VAL A 50 3.75 -23.21 24.55
N ASP A 51 4.47 -23.04 25.66
CA ASP A 51 3.94 -23.21 26.99
C ASP A 51 3.01 -22.04 27.34
N ALA A 52 1.71 -22.26 27.16
CA ALA A 52 0.68 -21.27 27.46
C ALA A 52 0.71 -20.78 28.93
N SER A 53 1.34 -21.54 29.84
CA SER A 53 1.47 -21.14 31.25
C SER A 53 2.48 -20.02 31.47
N GLN A 54 3.39 -19.80 30.52
CA GLN A 54 4.41 -18.76 30.59
C GLN A 54 4.00 -17.42 30.00
N VAL A 55 2.79 -17.34 29.45
CA VAL A 55 2.27 -16.12 28.84
C VAL A 55 1.63 -15.24 29.91
N PRO A 56 2.04 -13.98 30.03
CA PRO A 56 1.38 -13.04 30.92
C PRO A 56 -0.10 -12.91 30.58
N SER A 57 -0.96 -13.16 31.57
CA SER A 57 -2.41 -13.02 31.38
C SER A 57 -2.75 -11.56 31.08
N GLY A 58 -3.44 -11.31 29.98
CA GLY A 58 -3.91 -9.98 29.59
C GLY A 58 -3.18 -9.33 28.41
N GLU A 59 -2.14 -9.95 27.87
CA GLU A 59 -1.52 -9.47 26.64
C GLU A 59 -2.21 -10.07 25.40
N ILE A 60 -2.91 -9.23 24.66
CA ILE A 60 -3.60 -9.63 23.42
C ILE A 60 -2.64 -10.22 22.39
N GLN A 61 -1.42 -9.69 22.31
CA GLN A 61 -0.37 -10.21 21.43
C GLN A 61 -0.01 -11.65 21.78
N SER A 62 0.03 -11.97 23.05
CA SER A 62 0.28 -13.32 23.54
C SER A 62 -0.83 -14.27 23.13
N HIS A 63 -2.08 -13.85 23.20
CA HIS A 63 -3.21 -14.65 22.73
C HIS A 63 -3.18 -14.87 21.20
N VAL A 64 -2.72 -13.91 20.44
CA VAL A 64 -2.58 -14.03 18.99
C VAL A 64 -1.45 -14.97 18.60
N ILE A 65 -0.30 -14.84 19.28
CA ILE A 65 0.88 -15.67 19.01
C ILE A 65 0.70 -17.10 19.54
N LEU A 66 0.10 -17.24 20.69
CA LEU A 66 -0.10 -18.53 21.37
C LEU A 66 -1.46 -19.18 21.10
N GLY A 67 -2.37 -18.43 20.54
CA GLY A 67 -3.70 -18.92 20.20
C GLY A 67 -3.75 -19.77 18.95
N LEU A 68 -2.59 -20.14 18.39
CA LEU A 68 -2.52 -21.12 17.30
C LEU A 68 -2.91 -20.57 15.92
N ASN A 69 -3.50 -19.40 15.83
CA ASN A 69 -3.79 -18.72 14.60
C ASN A 69 -3.45 -17.23 14.72
N PRO A 70 -2.71 -16.65 13.80
CA PRO A 70 -2.51 -15.22 13.77
C PRO A 70 -3.86 -14.52 13.61
N GLY A 71 -4.32 -13.83 14.63
CA GLY A 71 -5.52 -13.01 14.54
C GLY A 71 -5.29 -11.82 13.62
N LEU A 72 -6.37 -11.32 13.02
CA LEU A 72 -6.30 -10.12 12.19
C LEU A 72 -6.27 -8.86 13.08
N ILE A 73 -5.24 -8.76 13.89
CA ILE A 73 -4.99 -7.62 14.79
C ILE A 73 -3.55 -7.14 14.62
N ASN A 74 -3.31 -5.85 14.88
CA ASN A 74 -1.95 -5.31 14.86
C ASN A 74 -1.26 -5.46 16.23
N ALA A 75 0.03 -5.08 16.30
CA ALA A 75 0.82 -5.17 17.52
C ALA A 75 0.28 -4.35 18.70
N SER A 76 -0.61 -3.40 18.47
CA SER A 76 -1.30 -2.62 19.50
C SER A 76 -2.68 -3.19 19.89
N GLY A 77 -3.04 -4.36 19.38
CA GLY A 77 -4.30 -5.03 19.69
C GLY A 77 -5.52 -4.52 18.93
N TYR A 78 -5.35 -3.63 17.95
CA TYR A 78 -6.45 -3.15 17.12
C TYR A 78 -6.80 -4.14 16.02
N SER A 79 -8.07 -4.49 15.93
CA SER A 79 -8.59 -5.35 14.86
C SER A 79 -8.44 -4.68 13.50
N TRP A 80 -8.19 -5.50 12.48
CA TRP A 80 -8.26 -5.04 11.11
C TRP A 80 -9.68 -4.64 10.74
N THR A 81 -9.83 -3.53 10.02
CA THR A 81 -11.12 -3.04 9.52
C THR A 81 -11.03 -2.66 8.04
N GLY A 82 -12.18 -2.62 7.36
CA GLY A 82 -12.29 -2.15 5.99
C GLY A 82 -11.90 -0.67 5.81
N ASP A 83 -11.83 0.11 6.88
CA ASP A 83 -11.41 1.52 6.86
C ASP A 83 -9.96 1.71 6.39
N TYR A 84 -9.16 0.65 6.45
CA TYR A 84 -7.80 0.67 5.89
C TYR A 84 -7.76 0.62 4.37
N VAL A 85 -8.87 0.28 3.71
CA VAL A 85 -8.95 0.11 2.26
C VAL A 85 -9.35 1.43 1.60
N THR A 86 -8.49 1.96 0.74
CA THR A 86 -8.76 3.19 -0.01
C THR A 86 -9.22 2.85 -1.42
N VAL A 87 -10.47 3.23 -1.75
CA VAL A 87 -11.05 3.06 -3.09
C VAL A 87 -11.67 4.38 -3.52
N THR A 88 -11.07 5.06 -4.49
CA THR A 88 -11.55 6.36 -4.97
C THR A 88 -12.36 6.24 -6.28
N GLY A 89 -12.18 5.15 -7.03
CA GLY A 89 -12.77 4.98 -8.36
C GLY A 89 -12.03 5.72 -9.48
N ASP A 90 -11.06 6.56 -9.16
CA ASP A 90 -10.13 7.18 -10.11
C ASP A 90 -8.87 6.31 -10.22
N LEU A 91 -8.59 5.82 -11.45
CA LEU A 91 -7.51 4.85 -11.66
C LEU A 91 -6.12 5.47 -11.42
N CYS A 92 -5.92 6.73 -11.78
CA CYS A 92 -4.65 7.40 -11.52
C CYS A 92 -4.41 7.61 -10.03
N ALA A 93 -5.42 8.07 -9.28
CA ALA A 93 -5.32 8.25 -7.84
C ALA A 93 -5.08 6.90 -7.12
N VAL A 94 -5.73 5.84 -7.58
CA VAL A 94 -5.57 4.48 -7.08
C VAL A 94 -4.14 3.97 -7.32
N LEU A 95 -3.62 4.09 -8.54
CA LEU A 95 -2.26 3.66 -8.88
C LEU A 95 -1.20 4.44 -8.10
N LEU A 96 -1.32 5.75 -7.98
CA LEU A 96 -0.42 6.57 -7.15
C LEU A 96 -0.44 6.15 -5.68
N SER A 97 -1.63 5.88 -5.14
CA SER A 97 -1.79 5.39 -3.76
C SER A 97 -1.08 4.04 -3.57
N ASN A 98 -1.19 3.14 -4.55
CA ASN A 98 -0.56 1.82 -4.50
C ASN A 98 0.97 1.93 -4.62
N ILE A 99 1.49 2.72 -5.55
CA ILE A 99 2.95 3.00 -5.66
C ILE A 99 3.51 3.47 -4.31
N VAL A 100 2.82 4.40 -3.64
CA VAL A 100 3.26 4.88 -2.31
C VAL A 100 3.14 3.79 -1.25
N SER A 101 2.14 2.92 -1.34
CA SER A 101 1.96 1.79 -0.40
C SER A 101 3.14 0.81 -0.49
N GLU A 102 3.49 0.38 -1.70
CA GLU A 102 4.63 -0.53 -1.95
C GLU A 102 5.95 0.11 -1.50
N GLN A 103 6.14 1.40 -1.80
CA GLN A 103 7.35 2.09 -1.36
C GLN A 103 7.48 2.14 0.17
N ARG A 104 6.38 2.30 0.90
CA ARG A 104 6.39 2.25 2.36
C ARG A 104 6.68 0.86 2.90
N ALA A 105 6.12 -0.18 2.28
CA ALA A 105 6.39 -1.56 2.63
C ALA A 105 7.89 -1.89 2.45
N LYS A 106 8.47 -1.49 1.30
CA LYS A 106 9.91 -1.62 1.04
C LYS A 106 10.75 -1.01 2.18
N VAL A 107 10.46 0.22 2.59
CA VAL A 107 11.20 0.90 3.68
C VAL A 107 11.10 0.11 4.99
N VAL A 108 9.93 -0.46 5.30
CA VAL A 108 9.75 -1.29 6.51
C VAL A 108 10.61 -2.55 6.43
N TYR A 109 10.62 -3.25 5.30
CA TYR A 109 11.44 -4.45 5.12
C TYR A 109 12.94 -4.15 5.15
N GLU A 110 13.40 -3.04 4.55
CA GLU A 110 14.79 -2.60 4.65
C GLU A 110 15.20 -2.37 6.12
N TYR A 111 14.31 -1.75 6.90
CA TYR A 111 14.55 -1.50 8.32
C TYR A 111 14.63 -2.81 9.11
N LEU A 112 13.68 -3.73 8.92
CA LEU A 112 13.68 -5.05 9.55
C LEU A 112 14.91 -5.86 9.17
N TYR A 113 15.28 -5.89 7.89
CA TYR A 113 16.45 -6.60 7.39
C TYR A 113 17.74 -6.18 8.11
N ARG A 114 17.89 -4.89 8.40
CA ARG A 114 19.08 -4.36 9.09
C ARG A 114 19.13 -4.75 10.57
N GLN A 115 17.99 -5.04 11.18
CA GLN A 115 17.91 -5.35 12.62
C GLN A 115 17.93 -6.84 12.93
N ILE A 116 17.52 -7.68 11.99
CA ILE A 116 17.43 -9.12 12.17
C ILE A 116 18.79 -9.76 11.93
N ASN A 117 19.26 -10.58 12.89
CA ASN A 117 20.51 -11.32 12.77
C ASN A 117 20.32 -12.76 12.25
N ASP A 118 19.12 -13.34 12.42
CA ASP A 118 18.84 -14.67 11.92
C ASP A 118 18.88 -14.71 10.39
N LYS A 119 19.73 -15.59 9.86
CA LYS A 119 19.98 -15.69 8.41
C LYS A 119 18.71 -16.06 7.62
N LYS A 120 17.93 -17.02 8.14
CA LYS A 120 16.74 -17.52 7.42
C LYS A 120 15.63 -16.49 7.40
N VAL A 121 15.45 -15.79 8.53
CA VAL A 121 14.50 -14.67 8.61
C VAL A 121 14.90 -13.54 7.67
N ARG A 122 16.20 -13.22 7.59
CA ARG A 122 16.71 -12.22 6.64
C ARG A 122 16.46 -12.62 5.19
N GLU A 123 16.64 -13.89 4.83
CA GLU A 123 16.35 -14.40 3.49
C GLU A 123 14.86 -14.22 3.14
N THR A 124 13.95 -14.48 4.08
CA THR A 124 12.51 -14.22 3.90
C THR A 124 12.22 -12.72 3.71
N ILE A 125 12.81 -11.88 4.54
CA ILE A 125 12.63 -10.42 4.44
C ILE A 125 13.21 -9.87 3.13
N ASP A 126 14.36 -10.37 2.68
CA ASP A 126 14.97 -9.99 1.42
C ASP A 126 14.08 -10.36 0.23
N PHE A 127 13.49 -11.55 0.26
CA PHE A 127 12.53 -11.97 -0.76
C PHE A 127 11.33 -11.00 -0.80
N LEU A 128 10.71 -10.73 0.35
CA LEU A 128 9.57 -9.81 0.43
C LEU A 128 9.93 -8.40 -0.06
N LEU A 129 11.07 -7.88 0.35
CA LEU A 129 11.57 -6.57 -0.10
C LEU A 129 11.68 -6.50 -1.62
N ASN A 130 12.23 -7.53 -2.26
CA ASN A 130 12.36 -7.58 -3.71
C ASN A 130 10.98 -7.67 -4.39
N ARG A 131 9.99 -8.33 -3.77
CA ARG A 131 8.62 -8.37 -4.31
C ARG A 131 7.93 -6.99 -4.24
N GLU A 132 8.06 -6.27 -3.11
CA GLU A 132 7.52 -4.90 -3.00
C GLU A 132 8.13 -3.96 -4.05
N GLU A 133 9.42 -4.13 -4.37
CA GLU A 133 10.08 -3.36 -5.42
C GLU A 133 9.50 -3.70 -6.80
N ALA A 134 9.26 -4.98 -7.08
CA ALA A 134 8.62 -5.42 -8.32
C ALA A 134 7.17 -4.89 -8.43
N HIS A 135 6.37 -4.99 -7.37
CA HIS A 135 5.01 -4.45 -7.33
C HIS A 135 4.99 -2.93 -7.57
N ASN A 136 5.91 -2.21 -6.92
CA ASN A 136 6.05 -0.76 -7.13
C ASN A 136 6.32 -0.45 -8.60
N GLN A 137 7.24 -1.19 -9.24
CA GLN A 137 7.53 -0.99 -10.67
C GLN A 137 6.32 -1.33 -11.56
N MET A 138 5.64 -2.44 -11.29
CA MET A 138 4.44 -2.84 -12.05
C MET A 138 3.33 -1.77 -11.98
N PHE A 139 3.08 -1.20 -10.79
CA PHE A 139 2.12 -0.10 -10.64
C PHE A 139 2.58 1.19 -11.34
N ARG A 140 3.88 1.49 -11.37
CA ARG A 140 4.42 2.62 -12.14
C ARG A 140 4.21 2.45 -13.64
N ASP A 141 4.44 1.25 -14.15
CA ASP A 141 4.25 0.95 -15.57
C ASP A 141 2.78 1.05 -15.96
N ALA A 142 1.88 0.52 -15.13
CA ALA A 142 0.44 0.69 -15.31
C ALA A 142 0.02 2.16 -15.25
N PHE A 143 0.56 2.95 -14.32
CA PHE A 143 0.31 4.38 -14.23
C PHE A 143 0.73 5.12 -15.49
N ASN A 144 1.93 4.85 -15.98
CA ASN A 144 2.44 5.45 -17.21
C ASN A 144 1.56 5.07 -18.43
N GLN A 145 1.11 3.81 -18.50
CA GLN A 145 0.21 3.35 -19.55
C GLN A 145 -1.12 4.12 -19.52
N VAL A 146 -1.71 4.27 -18.34
CA VAL A 146 -2.97 5.02 -18.14
C VAL A 146 -2.81 6.49 -18.52
N GLN A 147 -1.74 7.13 -18.08
CA GLN A 147 -1.43 8.53 -18.42
C GLN A 147 -1.31 8.74 -19.93
N ASN A 148 -0.66 7.82 -20.63
CA ASN A 148 -0.42 7.91 -22.06
C ASN A 148 -1.65 7.53 -22.90
N SER A 149 -2.61 6.81 -22.35
CA SER A 149 -3.82 6.37 -23.09
C SER A 149 -4.84 7.47 -23.32
N GLY A 150 -4.74 8.58 -22.61
CA GLY A 150 -5.70 9.70 -22.72
C GLY A 150 -7.09 9.43 -22.15
N SER A 151 -7.37 8.20 -21.72
CA SER A 151 -8.72 7.78 -21.30
C SER A 151 -8.99 7.95 -19.80
N ASN A 152 -7.95 8.14 -18.99
CA ASN A 152 -8.04 8.31 -17.55
C ASN A 152 -6.87 9.18 -17.08
N GLN A 153 -6.74 10.34 -17.70
CA GLN A 153 -5.67 11.27 -17.36
C GLN A 153 -5.86 11.75 -15.92
N ASP A 154 -4.77 11.74 -15.18
CA ASP A 154 -4.65 12.60 -14.01
C ASP A 154 -5.10 14.00 -14.42
N PHE A 155 -5.83 14.69 -13.56
CA PHE A 155 -6.31 16.05 -13.84
C PHE A 155 -5.17 17.04 -14.16
N GLY A 156 -3.93 16.59 -14.12
CA GLY A 156 -2.75 17.32 -14.50
C GLY A 156 -2.60 18.63 -13.73
N THR A 157 -1.60 19.38 -14.09
CA THR A 157 -1.37 20.69 -13.53
C THR A 157 -2.20 21.73 -14.29
N THR A 158 -3.21 22.31 -13.68
CA THR A 158 -3.97 23.40 -14.25
C THR A 158 -3.12 24.67 -14.35
N LYS A 159 -3.54 25.63 -15.22
CA LYS A 159 -2.94 26.97 -15.23
C LYS A 159 -2.99 27.62 -13.84
N ALA A 160 -4.11 27.48 -13.12
CA ALA A 160 -4.27 27.97 -11.78
C ALA A 160 -3.25 27.37 -10.79
N ALA A 161 -3.07 26.03 -10.83
CA ALA A 161 -2.07 25.37 -9.98
C ALA A 161 -0.63 25.82 -10.28
N ARG A 162 -0.32 26.10 -11.54
CA ARG A 162 1.01 26.66 -11.91
C ARG A 162 1.18 28.09 -11.43
N MET A 163 0.14 28.89 -11.46
CA MET A 163 0.19 30.29 -10.99
C MET A 163 0.45 30.37 -9.49
N TYR A 164 -0.03 29.41 -8.72
CA TYR A 164 0.15 29.35 -7.27
C TYR A 164 1.32 28.49 -6.82
N PHE A 165 2.18 28.06 -7.75
CA PHE A 165 3.31 27.20 -7.42
C PHE A 165 4.33 27.89 -6.50
N SER A 166 4.46 29.20 -6.58
CA SER A 166 5.30 30.01 -5.69
C SER A 166 4.45 30.83 -4.75
N MET A 167 3.87 30.20 -3.75
CA MET A 167 3.06 30.88 -2.72
C MET A 167 3.87 31.76 -1.77
N SER A 168 5.20 31.56 -1.72
CA SER A 168 6.10 32.35 -0.87
C SER A 168 6.51 33.69 -1.50
N ASP A 169 6.40 33.84 -2.83
CA ASP A 169 6.66 35.07 -3.53
C ASP A 169 5.65 35.22 -4.69
N PRO A 170 4.41 35.52 -4.39
CA PRO A 170 3.44 35.85 -5.43
C PRO A 170 3.89 37.16 -6.05
N GLY A 171 4.49 37.11 -7.23
CA GLY A 171 4.83 38.30 -8.00
C GLY A 171 3.67 39.29 -8.03
N PRO A 172 3.93 40.58 -8.23
CA PRO A 172 2.97 41.67 -8.09
C PRO A 172 1.67 41.52 -8.91
N ASN A 173 1.65 40.60 -9.85
CA ASN A 173 0.48 40.29 -10.69
C ASN A 173 -0.19 38.96 -10.39
N ALA A 174 0.21 38.21 -9.35
CA ALA A 174 -0.35 36.90 -9.06
C ALA A 174 -1.86 36.93 -8.75
N PHE A 175 -2.36 38.08 -8.30
CA PHE A 175 -3.78 38.30 -7.98
C PHE A 175 -4.45 39.38 -8.84
N ALA A 176 -3.69 40.02 -9.75
CA ALA A 176 -4.24 41.08 -10.60
C ALA A 176 -4.91 40.48 -11.84
N GLY A 177 -6.23 40.27 -11.75
CA GLY A 177 -7.10 40.26 -12.91
C GLY A 177 -7.07 39.06 -13.84
N ASN A 178 -6.52 37.93 -13.46
CA ASN A 178 -6.73 36.69 -14.24
C ASN A 178 -8.11 36.13 -13.94
N PRO A 179 -8.96 35.90 -14.96
CA PRO A 179 -10.23 35.24 -14.73
C PRO A 179 -9.96 33.87 -14.11
N VAL A 180 -10.58 33.64 -12.96
CA VAL A 180 -10.62 32.33 -12.34
C VAL A 180 -11.18 31.39 -13.40
N ASN A 181 -10.38 30.43 -13.87
CA ASN A 181 -10.90 29.40 -14.73
C ASN A 181 -12.10 28.75 -14.03
N PRO A 182 -13.21 28.52 -14.73
CA PRO A 182 -14.36 27.89 -14.10
C PRO A 182 -13.93 26.58 -13.45
N PRO A 183 -14.57 26.21 -12.32
CA PRO A 183 -14.25 24.97 -11.65
C PRO A 183 -14.37 23.80 -12.65
N ARG A 184 -13.49 22.83 -12.54
CA ARG A 184 -13.41 21.64 -13.43
C ARG A 184 -14.72 20.84 -13.51
N PHE A 185 -15.68 21.13 -12.68
CA PHE A 185 -16.96 20.46 -12.52
C PHE A 185 -18.12 21.38 -12.90
N SER A 186 -18.07 22.01 -14.06
CA SER A 186 -19.31 22.49 -14.66
C SER A 186 -19.97 21.31 -15.34
N ASN A 187 -21.17 20.97 -14.88
CA ASN A 187 -22.03 19.86 -15.29
C ASN A 187 -22.02 19.57 -16.77
#